data_44800617602ef882d0f695016b7a029a
#
_entry.id   44800617602ef882d0f695016b7a029a
#
_cell.length_a   1.000
_cell.length_b   1.000
_cell.length_c   1.000
_cell.angle_alpha   90.00
_cell.angle_beta   90.00
_cell.angle_gamma   90.00
#
_symmetry.space_group_name_H-M   'P 1'
#
loop_
_entity.id
_entity.type
_entity.pdbx_description
1 polymer ?
#
loop_
_entity_poly.entity_id
_entity_poly.type
_entity_poly.pdbx_seq_one_letter_code
_entity_poly.pdbx_strand_id
1 'polypeptide(L)'
;MEDLQKLGAKSVPVVSRGDKFVFAQVIRDVVEFLELDEDSSPELNPEELAERFQGILRISVSLVGLFPHNTLENQLPNRPRSWKVLLHHVFQIPKAFLDHEENDLELTYEMLTETPPEHLKT
;
A
#
# COMPACT_ATOMS: atom_id res chain seq x y z
N MET A 1 2.82 -22.66 -3.72
CA MET A 1 4.01 -21.78 -3.96
C MET A 1 4.91 -22.33 -5.08
N GLU A 2 5.29 -23.59 -5.06
CA GLU A 2 6.16 -24.17 -6.11
C GLU A 2 5.60 -24.03 -7.53
N ASP A 3 4.29 -24.22 -7.72
CA ASP A 3 3.66 -24.11 -9.04
C ASP A 3 3.67 -22.68 -9.59
N LEU A 4 3.53 -21.67 -8.72
CA LEU A 4 3.63 -20.25 -9.11
C LEU A 4 5.07 -19.87 -9.49
N GLN A 5 6.06 -20.43 -8.80
CA GLN A 5 7.47 -20.21 -9.14
C GLN A 5 7.82 -20.81 -10.49
N LYS A 6 7.27 -21.98 -10.83
CA LYS A 6 7.45 -22.62 -12.16
C LYS A 6 6.87 -21.75 -13.29
N LEU A 7 5.80 -21.00 -13.00
CA LEU A 7 5.22 -20.03 -13.96
C LEU A 7 5.99 -18.72 -14.04
N GLY A 8 7.01 -18.52 -13.19
CA GLY A 8 7.81 -17.30 -13.16
C GLY A 8 7.24 -16.17 -12.30
N ALA A 9 6.18 -16.43 -11.53
CA ALA A 9 5.62 -15.45 -10.61
C ALA A 9 6.53 -15.27 -9.39
N LYS A 10 6.99 -14.03 -9.16
CA LYS A 10 7.92 -13.69 -8.07
C LYS A 10 7.24 -13.19 -6.81
N SER A 11 5.96 -12.88 -6.86
CA SER A 11 5.19 -12.33 -5.75
C SER A 11 3.72 -12.74 -5.83
N VAL A 12 2.99 -12.55 -4.74
CA VAL A 12 1.54 -12.75 -4.63
C VAL A 12 0.86 -11.41 -4.29
N PRO A 13 -0.42 -11.22 -4.56
CA PRO A 13 -1.41 -12.16 -5.09
C PRO A 13 -1.29 -12.39 -6.61
N VAL A 14 -1.56 -13.61 -7.07
CA VAL A 14 -1.47 -14.01 -8.47
C VAL A 14 -2.67 -14.88 -8.83
N VAL A 15 -3.23 -14.65 -10.01
CA VAL A 15 -4.22 -15.53 -10.64
C VAL A 15 -3.59 -16.16 -11.88
N SER A 16 -3.68 -17.47 -12.00
CA SER A 16 -3.15 -18.21 -13.15
C SER A 16 -4.25 -18.95 -13.91
N ARG A 17 -4.03 -19.08 -15.22
CA ARG A 17 -4.88 -19.87 -16.12
C ARG A 17 -3.97 -20.57 -17.14
N GLY A 18 -3.83 -21.89 -16.98
CA GLY A 18 -2.87 -22.66 -17.76
C GLY A 18 -1.43 -22.27 -17.43
N ASP A 19 -0.68 -21.89 -18.45
CA ASP A 19 0.72 -21.48 -18.38
C ASP A 19 0.92 -19.94 -18.25
N LYS A 20 -0.19 -19.22 -18.12
CA LYS A 20 -0.20 -17.75 -17.99
C LYS A 20 -0.64 -17.33 -16.60
N PHE A 21 -0.19 -16.15 -16.18
CA PHE A 21 -0.62 -15.54 -14.92
C PHE A 21 -0.71 -14.02 -15.01
N VAL A 22 -1.44 -13.43 -14.06
CA VAL A 22 -1.53 -11.98 -13.85
C VAL A 22 -1.43 -11.69 -12.35
N PHE A 23 -0.84 -10.55 -11.99
CA PHE A 23 -0.86 -10.07 -10.62
C PHE A 23 -2.26 -9.55 -10.27
N ALA A 24 -2.83 -10.06 -9.18
CA ALA A 24 -4.20 -9.77 -8.76
C ALA A 24 -4.29 -8.58 -7.79
N GLN A 25 -3.45 -7.58 -7.92
CA GLN A 25 -3.52 -6.35 -7.14
C GLN A 25 -4.59 -5.38 -7.66
N VAL A 26 -4.84 -5.41 -8.95
CA VAL A 26 -5.87 -4.61 -9.62
C VAL A 26 -6.94 -5.55 -10.16
N ILE A 27 -8.17 -5.39 -9.68
CA ILE A 27 -9.31 -6.27 -10.06
C ILE A 27 -9.54 -6.26 -11.58
N ARG A 28 -9.42 -5.10 -12.22
CA ARG A 28 -9.57 -4.97 -13.67
C ARG A 28 -8.64 -5.92 -14.44
N ASP A 29 -7.38 -6.03 -14.02
CA ASP A 29 -6.40 -6.89 -14.69
C ASP A 29 -6.81 -8.37 -14.63
N VAL A 30 -7.42 -8.80 -13.51
CA VAL A 30 -7.97 -10.15 -13.34
C VAL A 30 -9.20 -10.37 -14.22
N VAL A 31 -10.10 -9.39 -14.26
CA VAL A 31 -11.33 -9.44 -15.09
C VAL A 31 -10.96 -9.57 -16.57
N GLU A 32 -10.02 -8.78 -17.06
CA GLU A 32 -9.53 -8.83 -18.43
C GLU A 32 -8.80 -10.15 -18.72
N PHE A 33 -7.93 -10.60 -17.83
CA PHE A 33 -7.16 -11.84 -17.98
C PHE A 33 -8.05 -13.09 -18.07
N LEU A 34 -9.09 -13.13 -17.26
CA LEU A 34 -10.04 -14.25 -17.22
C LEU A 34 -11.20 -14.08 -18.21
N GLU A 35 -11.26 -12.95 -18.95
CA GLU A 35 -12.34 -12.61 -19.90
C GLU A 35 -13.72 -12.65 -19.23
N LEU A 36 -13.81 -12.12 -18.00
CA LEU A 36 -15.07 -12.07 -17.26
C LEU A 36 -15.95 -10.93 -17.73
N ASP A 37 -17.26 -11.15 -17.77
CA ASP A 37 -18.26 -10.12 -18.05
C ASP A 37 -18.69 -9.44 -16.72
N GLU A 38 -17.74 -8.75 -16.11
CA GLU A 38 -17.93 -8.06 -14.83
C GLU A 38 -17.47 -6.60 -14.92
N ASP A 39 -18.25 -5.71 -14.31
CA ASP A 39 -17.87 -4.31 -14.20
C ASP A 39 -16.82 -4.14 -13.09
N SER A 40 -15.59 -3.81 -13.49
CA SER A 40 -14.46 -3.55 -12.59
C SER A 40 -14.27 -2.06 -12.30
N SER A 41 -15.23 -1.20 -12.69
CA SER A 41 -15.18 0.23 -12.40
C SER A 41 -15.27 0.50 -10.91
N PRO A 42 -14.58 1.54 -10.39
CA PRO A 42 -14.73 1.94 -9.01
C PRO A 42 -16.19 2.31 -8.68
N GLU A 43 -16.68 1.85 -7.53
CA GLU A 43 -18.04 2.20 -7.05
C GLU A 43 -18.17 3.68 -6.69
N LEU A 44 -17.06 4.31 -6.29
CA LEU A 44 -17.00 5.71 -5.89
C LEU A 44 -16.33 6.56 -6.97
N ASN A 45 -16.83 7.76 -7.16
CA ASN A 45 -16.16 8.74 -8.02
C ASN A 45 -14.88 9.29 -7.35
N PRO A 46 -14.00 9.97 -8.09
CA PRO A 46 -12.74 10.49 -7.54
C PRO A 46 -12.91 11.43 -6.34
N GLU A 47 -13.96 12.25 -6.31
CA GLU A 47 -14.24 13.18 -5.21
C GLU A 47 -14.62 12.43 -3.94
N GLU A 48 -15.50 11.43 -4.05
CA GLU A 48 -15.91 10.56 -2.93
C GLU A 48 -14.73 9.75 -2.40
N LEU A 49 -13.86 9.24 -3.28
CA LEU A 49 -12.63 8.55 -2.91
C LEU A 49 -11.68 9.46 -2.14
N ALA A 50 -11.48 10.69 -2.61
CA ALA A 50 -10.63 11.69 -1.97
C ALA A 50 -11.18 12.07 -0.58
N GLU A 51 -12.49 12.24 -0.44
CA GLU A 51 -13.13 12.55 0.84
C GLU A 51 -12.95 11.41 1.86
N ARG A 52 -13.19 10.17 1.45
CA ARG A 52 -12.96 8.99 2.31
C ARG A 52 -11.51 8.85 2.70
N PHE A 53 -10.60 9.05 1.76
CA PHE A 53 -9.16 8.99 2.01
C PHE A 53 -8.72 10.04 3.03
N GLN A 54 -9.17 11.28 2.88
CA GLN A 54 -8.93 12.35 3.86
C GLN A 54 -9.49 11.99 5.25
N GLY A 55 -10.69 11.40 5.30
CA GLY A 55 -11.29 10.92 6.54
C GLY A 55 -10.42 9.88 7.25
N ILE A 56 -9.92 8.90 6.50
CA ILE A 56 -9.00 7.87 7.02
C ILE A 56 -7.70 8.51 7.54
N LEU A 57 -7.12 9.46 6.82
CA LEU A 57 -5.90 10.16 7.24
C LEU A 57 -6.12 10.96 8.53
N ARG A 58 -7.25 11.65 8.67
CA ARG A 58 -7.60 12.37 9.92
C ARG A 58 -7.71 11.44 11.12
N ILE A 59 -8.37 10.29 10.94
CA ILE A 59 -8.46 9.24 11.97
C ILE A 59 -7.05 8.72 12.30
N SER A 60 -6.23 8.48 11.32
CA SER A 60 -4.85 8.02 11.51
C SER A 60 -4.01 9.00 12.30
N VAL A 61 -4.13 10.31 12.04
CA VAL A 61 -3.46 11.36 12.83
C VAL A 61 -3.91 11.30 14.29
N SER A 62 -5.21 11.17 14.54
CA SER A 62 -5.74 11.07 15.90
C SER A 62 -5.22 9.83 16.64
N LEU A 63 -5.17 8.68 15.95
CA LEU A 63 -4.65 7.43 16.52
C LEU A 63 -3.14 7.53 16.84
N VAL A 64 -2.37 8.15 15.97
CA VAL A 64 -0.92 8.38 16.21
C VAL A 64 -0.72 9.23 17.46
N GLY A 65 -1.55 10.27 17.65
CA GLY A 65 -1.50 11.12 18.85
C GLY A 65 -1.80 10.38 20.16
N LEU A 66 -2.53 9.27 20.12
CA LEU A 66 -2.81 8.43 21.28
C LEU A 66 -1.70 7.41 21.58
N PHE A 67 -0.76 7.24 20.68
CA PHE A 67 0.28 6.22 20.82
C PHE A 67 1.31 6.66 21.87
N PRO A 68 1.62 5.82 22.88
CA PRO A 68 2.62 6.17 23.88
C PRO A 68 4.02 6.28 23.27
N HIS A 69 4.70 7.42 23.48
CA HIS A 69 6.01 7.67 22.87
C HIS A 69 7.07 6.59 23.22
N ASN A 70 7.00 6.05 24.43
CA ASN A 70 7.94 5.02 24.89
C ASN A 70 7.72 3.65 24.22
N THR A 71 6.66 3.45 23.46
CA THR A 71 6.36 2.19 22.76
C THR A 71 6.66 2.23 21.27
N LEU A 72 7.00 3.39 20.72
CA LEU A 72 7.23 3.58 19.28
C LEU A 72 8.36 2.70 18.71
N GLU A 73 9.40 2.46 19.48
CA GLU A 73 10.54 1.62 19.07
C GLU A 73 10.27 0.11 19.30
N ASN A 74 9.16 -0.26 19.94
CA ASN A 74 8.78 -1.65 20.14
C ASN A 74 8.42 -2.30 18.81
N GLN A 75 8.80 -3.56 18.64
CA GLN A 75 8.44 -4.33 17.46
C GLN A 75 6.96 -4.74 17.47
N LEU A 76 6.39 -4.76 16.27
CA LEU A 76 5.08 -5.35 16.03
C LEU A 76 5.10 -6.85 16.30
N PRO A 77 4.01 -7.42 16.83
CA PRO A 77 3.86 -8.86 16.92
C PRO A 77 4.02 -9.51 15.54
N ASN A 78 4.88 -10.52 15.43
CA ASN A 78 5.10 -11.30 14.21
C ASN A 78 5.59 -10.50 12.97
N ARG A 79 6.15 -9.30 13.18
CA ARG A 79 6.69 -8.45 12.11
C ARG A 79 8.04 -7.86 12.51
N PRO A 80 9.05 -7.88 11.64
CA PRO A 80 10.38 -7.36 11.95
C PRO A 80 10.47 -5.83 11.74
N ARG A 81 9.51 -5.09 12.28
CA ARG A 81 9.48 -3.62 12.23
C ARG A 81 8.85 -3.04 13.48
N SER A 82 9.25 -1.82 13.84
CA SER A 82 8.69 -1.11 14.98
C SER A 82 7.36 -0.43 14.63
N TRP A 83 6.60 -0.06 15.67
CA TRP A 83 5.40 0.76 15.53
C TRP A 83 5.70 2.09 14.84
N LYS A 84 6.83 2.71 15.14
CA LYS A 84 7.27 3.95 14.50
C LYS A 84 7.40 3.80 12.99
N VAL A 85 8.04 2.74 12.51
CA VAL A 85 8.20 2.44 11.09
C VAL A 85 6.84 2.23 10.43
N LEU A 86 5.93 1.50 11.08
CA LEU A 86 4.58 1.29 10.57
C LEU A 86 3.80 2.61 10.45
N LEU A 87 3.79 3.41 11.51
CA LEU A 87 3.05 4.67 11.55
C LEU A 87 3.62 5.67 10.52
N HIS A 88 4.93 5.73 10.36
CA HIS A 88 5.57 6.53 9.31
C HIS A 88 5.11 6.07 7.91
N HIS A 89 5.09 4.78 7.67
CA HIS A 89 4.68 4.19 6.39
C HIS A 89 3.23 4.57 6.01
N VAL A 90 2.32 4.63 6.96
CA VAL A 90 0.91 5.02 6.73
C VAL A 90 0.80 6.39 6.07
N PHE A 91 1.66 7.36 6.43
CA PHE A 91 1.65 8.72 5.87
C PHE A 91 2.60 8.89 4.70
N GLN A 92 3.64 8.09 4.62
CA GLN A 92 4.64 8.13 3.55
C GLN A 92 4.04 7.77 2.18
N ILE A 93 3.18 6.76 2.12
CA ILE A 93 2.55 6.33 0.86
C ILE A 93 1.70 7.46 0.25
N PRO A 94 0.76 8.09 0.99
CA PRO A 94 0.02 9.24 0.48
C PRO A 94 0.92 10.43 0.09
N LYS A 95 1.96 10.70 0.88
CA LYS A 95 2.91 11.76 0.58
C LYS A 95 3.66 11.50 -0.72
N ALA A 96 4.17 10.29 -0.92
CA ALA A 96 4.86 9.92 -2.15
C ALA A 96 3.96 10.05 -3.38
N PHE A 97 2.68 9.68 -3.25
CA PHE A 97 1.69 9.88 -4.30
C PHE A 97 1.47 11.36 -4.64
N LEU A 98 1.30 12.21 -3.62
CA LEU A 98 1.14 13.66 -3.83
C LEU A 98 2.39 14.29 -4.45
N ASP A 99 3.58 13.90 -4.00
CA ASP A 99 4.85 14.38 -4.57
C ASP A 99 4.97 13.97 -6.06
N HIS A 100 4.51 12.78 -6.42
CA HIS A 100 4.43 12.33 -7.80
C HIS A 100 3.48 13.21 -8.63
N GLU A 101 2.27 13.44 -8.14
CA GLU A 101 1.23 14.20 -8.86
C GLU A 101 1.57 15.70 -8.98
N GLU A 102 2.09 16.31 -7.91
CA GLU A 102 2.34 17.74 -7.86
C GLU A 102 3.68 18.16 -8.49
N ASN A 103 4.70 17.32 -8.39
CA ASN A 103 6.07 17.65 -8.80
C ASN A 103 6.57 16.79 -9.98
N ASP A 104 5.69 15.98 -10.57
CA ASP A 104 6.04 15.08 -11.69
C ASP A 104 7.25 14.17 -11.38
N LEU A 105 7.35 13.73 -10.12
CA LEU A 105 8.39 12.81 -9.67
C LEU A 105 7.99 11.36 -9.96
N GLU A 106 8.94 10.57 -10.44
CA GLU A 106 8.71 9.13 -10.62
C GLU A 106 8.52 8.44 -9.26
N LEU A 107 7.46 7.63 -9.12
CA LEU A 107 7.26 6.80 -7.93
C LEU A 107 8.30 5.68 -7.90
N THR A 108 9.22 5.75 -6.96
CA THR A 108 10.24 4.73 -6.75
C THR A 108 9.93 3.85 -5.54
N TYR A 109 10.49 2.65 -5.53
CA TYR A 109 10.38 1.76 -4.37
C TYR A 109 10.97 2.40 -3.10
N GLU A 110 12.06 3.15 -3.23
CA GLU A 110 12.69 3.88 -2.12
C GLU A 110 11.76 4.90 -1.50
N MET A 111 11.00 5.67 -2.30
CA MET A 111 10.01 6.62 -1.80
C MET A 111 8.91 5.94 -0.98
N LEU A 112 8.54 4.72 -1.34
CA LEU A 112 7.49 3.95 -0.68
C LEU A 112 7.97 3.17 0.56
N THR A 113 9.27 3.02 0.74
CA THR A 113 9.89 2.24 1.81
C THR A 113 10.90 3.02 2.64
N GLU A 114 10.90 4.33 2.54
CA GLU A 114 11.77 5.22 3.30
C GLU A 114 11.64 5.00 4.82
N THR A 115 12.76 4.94 5.52
CA THR A 115 12.75 4.84 6.98
C THR A 115 12.47 6.20 7.62
N PRO A 116 11.83 6.24 8.81
CA PRO A 116 11.60 7.50 9.51
C PRO A 116 12.91 8.26 9.78
N PRO A 117 12.95 9.58 9.53
CA PRO A 117 14.11 10.39 9.85
C PRO A 117 14.47 10.32 11.34
N GLU A 118 15.77 10.42 11.67
CA GLU A 118 16.23 10.32 13.05
C GLU A 118 15.63 11.36 14.00
N HIS A 119 15.37 12.57 13.51
CA HIS A 119 14.74 13.62 14.33
C HIS A 119 13.32 13.31 14.78
N LEU A 120 12.65 12.34 14.17
CA LEU A 120 11.34 11.83 14.59
C LEU A 120 11.43 10.77 15.70
N LYS A 121 12.60 10.56 16.29
CA LYS A 121 12.80 9.62 17.41
C LYS A 121 12.28 10.13 18.76
N THR A 122 11.83 11.34 18.79
CA THR A 122 11.28 11.96 20.01
C THR A 122 9.77 12.16 19.91
#